data_43352f43687f529a396d498f67f69768
#
_entry.id   43352f43687f529a396d498f67f69768
#
_cell.length_a   1.000
_cell.length_b   1.000
_cell.length_c   1.000
_cell.angle_alpha   90.00
_cell.angle_beta   90.00
_cell.angle_gamma   90.00
#
_symmetry.space_group_name_H-M   'P 1'
#
loop_
_entity.id
_entity.type
_entity.pdbx_description
1 polymer ?
#
loop_
_entity_poly.entity_id
_entity_poly.type
_entity_poly.pdbx_seq_one_letter_code
_entity_poly.pdbx_strand_id
1 'polypeptide(L)'
;MDFSLVKELREKTGVGLVKCKEALLEAKGDLEEAIVVLRKAGALSAAKRSDRITGEGYIGLAENESGLALVELNCETDFVAKTATFTEFANRLAQVTLEGRVSSVEELSQLSFPESSAISIEGERSSLVQKTGENIQIRRVLFFPKKAGHSYGVYPHLGNRAVGVVALLCSGQERLAKELAVHVVAFAPKFLSEKDVPQDILRQERDIGLCQAKEKPQAIAEKIAEGKVRDFLAQVCFLHQRSMSEPKLSVSEWIKREEKQTNASISVASFFCWRLLGE
;
A
#
# COMPACT_ATOMS: atom_id res chain seq x y z
N MET A 1 17.29 -8.29 -43.39
CA MET A 1 16.45 -8.41 -42.21
C MET A 1 15.11 -7.76 -42.53
N ASP A 2 14.06 -8.49 -42.39
CA ASP A 2 12.71 -7.97 -42.69
C ASP A 2 12.26 -7.00 -41.57
N PHE A 3 12.03 -5.74 -41.93
CA PHE A 3 11.60 -4.71 -40.96
C PHE A 3 10.17 -4.97 -40.44
N SER A 4 9.40 -5.76 -41.15
CA SER A 4 8.05 -6.18 -40.74
C SER A 4 8.11 -7.06 -39.49
N LEU A 5 9.08 -7.99 -39.38
CA LEU A 5 9.31 -8.83 -38.22
C LEU A 5 9.74 -8.02 -36.99
N VAL A 6 10.56 -6.97 -37.20
CA VAL A 6 10.95 -6.07 -36.09
C VAL A 6 9.75 -5.32 -35.54
N LYS A 7 8.86 -4.87 -36.42
CA LYS A 7 7.62 -4.17 -36.04
C LYS A 7 6.67 -5.11 -35.31
N GLU A 8 6.48 -6.32 -35.81
CA GLU A 8 5.65 -7.35 -35.18
C GLU A 8 6.16 -7.73 -33.79
N LEU A 9 7.49 -7.97 -33.66
CA LEU A 9 8.10 -8.27 -32.38
C LEU A 9 7.92 -7.13 -31.37
N ARG A 10 8.03 -5.87 -31.83
CA ARG A 10 7.76 -4.70 -31.00
C ARG A 10 6.30 -4.60 -30.57
N GLU A 11 5.36 -4.86 -31.47
CA GLU A 11 3.91 -4.86 -31.15
C GLU A 11 3.58 -5.92 -30.10
N LYS A 12 4.14 -7.13 -30.25
CA LYS A 12 3.96 -8.24 -29.29
C LYS A 12 4.63 -7.99 -27.93
N THR A 13 5.81 -7.37 -27.90
CA THR A 13 6.63 -7.29 -26.67
C THR A 13 6.64 -5.91 -26.02
N GLY A 14 6.33 -4.85 -26.78
CA GLY A 14 6.44 -3.46 -26.34
C GLY A 14 7.90 -2.97 -26.14
N VAL A 15 8.90 -3.76 -26.49
CA VAL A 15 10.32 -3.43 -26.33
C VAL A 15 10.77 -2.49 -27.49
N GLY A 16 11.77 -1.62 -27.22
CA GLY A 16 12.25 -0.66 -28.20
C GLY A 16 12.81 -1.32 -29.48
N LEU A 17 12.62 -0.67 -30.63
CA LEU A 17 12.99 -1.19 -31.96
C LEU A 17 14.42 -1.72 -32.10
N VAL A 18 15.40 -1.05 -31.47
CA VAL A 18 16.81 -1.46 -31.51
C VAL A 18 16.99 -2.83 -30.86
N LYS A 19 16.45 -3.03 -29.67
CA LYS A 19 16.51 -4.32 -28.95
C LYS A 19 15.74 -5.43 -29.68
N CYS A 20 14.60 -5.11 -30.29
CA CYS A 20 13.85 -6.07 -31.10
C CYS A 20 14.69 -6.50 -32.33
N LYS A 21 15.36 -5.56 -32.99
CA LYS A 21 16.25 -5.86 -34.11
C LYS A 21 17.43 -6.75 -33.68
N GLU A 22 18.07 -6.43 -32.57
CA GLU A 22 19.20 -7.23 -32.03
C GLU A 22 18.75 -8.64 -31.68
N ALA A 23 17.61 -8.80 -31.01
CA ALA A 23 17.04 -10.10 -30.65
C ALA A 23 16.68 -10.94 -31.88
N LEU A 24 16.09 -10.34 -32.92
CA LEU A 24 15.80 -11.05 -34.17
C LEU A 24 17.06 -11.46 -34.94
N LEU A 25 18.13 -10.66 -34.85
CA LEU A 25 19.44 -11.04 -35.46
C LEU A 25 20.02 -12.25 -34.74
N GLU A 26 19.99 -12.26 -33.39
CA GLU A 26 20.45 -13.38 -32.57
C GLU A 26 19.63 -14.64 -32.81
N ALA A 27 18.31 -14.49 -32.93
CA ALA A 27 17.34 -15.57 -33.21
C ALA A 27 17.28 -15.94 -34.70
N LYS A 28 18.18 -15.41 -35.57
CA LYS A 28 18.18 -15.67 -37.02
C LYS A 28 16.85 -15.47 -37.74
N GLY A 29 16.06 -14.54 -37.24
CA GLY A 29 14.74 -14.19 -37.79
C GLY A 29 13.58 -14.99 -37.22
N ASP A 30 13.82 -15.92 -36.29
CA ASP A 30 12.74 -16.62 -35.58
C ASP A 30 12.12 -15.72 -34.52
N LEU A 31 10.81 -15.53 -34.60
CA LEU A 31 10.05 -14.62 -33.75
C LEU A 31 9.91 -15.13 -32.30
N GLU A 32 9.67 -16.44 -32.16
CA GLU A 32 9.50 -17.06 -30.84
C GLU A 32 10.84 -17.13 -30.09
N GLU A 33 11.92 -17.47 -30.77
CA GLU A 33 13.25 -17.47 -30.19
C GLU A 33 13.69 -16.02 -29.84
N ALA A 34 13.34 -15.02 -30.67
CA ALA A 34 13.60 -13.61 -30.36
C ALA A 34 12.87 -13.13 -29.10
N ILE A 35 11.66 -13.62 -28.83
CA ILE A 35 10.93 -13.35 -27.57
C ILE A 35 11.72 -13.95 -26.39
N VAL A 36 12.25 -15.17 -26.51
CA VAL A 36 13.07 -15.81 -25.47
C VAL A 36 14.35 -15.00 -25.21
N VAL A 37 15.04 -14.55 -26.26
CA VAL A 37 16.22 -13.67 -26.15
C VAL A 37 15.87 -12.39 -25.41
N LEU A 38 14.77 -11.72 -25.75
CA LEU A 38 14.32 -10.52 -25.06
C LEU A 38 14.00 -10.77 -23.58
N ARG A 39 13.39 -11.91 -23.23
CA ARG A 39 13.13 -12.28 -21.83
C ARG A 39 14.42 -12.45 -21.02
N LYS A 40 15.41 -13.17 -21.57
CA LYS A 40 16.73 -13.32 -20.92
C LYS A 40 17.42 -11.97 -20.73
N ALA A 41 17.41 -11.12 -21.76
CA ALA A 41 17.94 -9.75 -21.67
C ALA A 41 17.18 -8.88 -20.65
N GLY A 42 15.87 -9.09 -20.50
CA GLY A 42 15.03 -8.43 -19.50
C GLY A 42 15.45 -8.76 -18.08
N ALA A 43 15.65 -10.04 -17.77
CA ALA A 43 16.10 -10.49 -16.46
C ALA A 43 17.49 -9.91 -16.10
N LEU A 44 18.44 -9.93 -17.04
CA LEU A 44 19.75 -9.30 -16.85
C LEU A 44 19.65 -7.77 -16.65
N SER A 45 18.74 -7.13 -17.37
CA SER A 45 18.51 -5.68 -17.24
C SER A 45 17.91 -5.33 -15.88
N ALA A 46 16.96 -6.13 -15.38
CA ALA A 46 16.38 -5.97 -14.05
C ALA A 46 17.45 -6.15 -12.95
N ALA A 47 18.24 -7.20 -13.03
CA ALA A 47 19.34 -7.45 -12.09
C ALA A 47 20.36 -6.29 -12.02
N LYS A 48 20.75 -5.74 -13.19
CA LYS A 48 21.67 -4.60 -13.24
C LYS A 48 21.12 -3.30 -12.67
N ARG A 49 19.80 -3.19 -12.47
CA ARG A 49 19.14 -1.99 -11.97
C ARG A 49 18.59 -2.15 -10.56
N SER A 50 18.69 -3.34 -9.97
CA SER A 50 18.12 -3.64 -8.66
C SER A 50 18.54 -2.66 -7.56
N ASP A 51 19.76 -2.12 -7.65
CA ASP A 51 20.33 -1.21 -6.66
C ASP A 51 19.93 0.27 -6.84
N ARG A 52 19.19 0.59 -7.93
CA ARG A 52 18.71 1.95 -8.13
C ARG A 52 17.55 2.25 -7.20
N ILE A 53 17.57 3.45 -6.63
CA ILE A 53 16.54 3.91 -5.70
C ILE A 53 15.20 4.07 -6.43
N THR A 54 14.17 3.45 -5.90
CA THR A 54 12.79 3.54 -6.38
C THR A 54 11.98 4.43 -5.43
N GLY A 55 11.99 5.74 -5.70
CA GLY A 55 11.35 6.78 -4.86
C GLY A 55 9.87 7.02 -5.16
N GLU A 56 9.34 6.43 -6.23
CA GLU A 56 7.98 6.59 -6.69
C GLU A 56 7.27 5.24 -6.80
N GLY A 57 5.96 5.23 -7.05
CA GLY A 57 5.23 3.98 -7.19
C GLY A 57 3.72 4.11 -7.11
N TYR A 58 3.07 2.96 -6.93
CA TYR A 58 1.63 2.81 -6.87
C TYR A 58 1.26 1.63 -5.96
N ILE A 59 0.21 1.78 -5.16
CA ILE A 59 -0.32 0.69 -4.34
C ILE A 59 -1.47 0.04 -5.11
N GLY A 60 -1.24 -1.14 -5.68
CA GLY A 60 -2.29 -1.96 -6.27
C GLY A 60 -3.27 -2.41 -5.20
N LEU A 61 -4.55 -2.41 -5.54
CA LEU A 61 -5.64 -2.74 -4.62
C LEU A 61 -6.60 -3.71 -5.30
N ALA A 62 -6.95 -4.78 -4.61
CA ALA A 62 -8.03 -5.68 -4.99
C ALA A 62 -8.87 -6.04 -3.76
N GLU A 63 -10.18 -6.18 -3.95
CA GLU A 63 -11.13 -6.43 -2.86
C GLU A 63 -12.27 -7.31 -3.35
N ASN A 64 -12.69 -8.27 -2.51
CA ASN A 64 -13.89 -9.06 -2.68
C ASN A 64 -14.53 -9.42 -1.32
N GLU A 65 -15.47 -10.34 -1.30
CA GLU A 65 -16.13 -10.78 -0.06
C GLU A 65 -15.16 -11.51 0.90
N SER A 66 -14.13 -12.18 0.39
CA SER A 66 -13.20 -12.97 1.20
C SER A 66 -12.07 -12.15 1.82
N GLY A 67 -11.73 -10.99 1.22
CA GLY A 67 -10.59 -10.20 1.68
C GLY A 67 -10.32 -8.94 0.89
N LEU A 68 -9.20 -8.34 1.27
CA LEU A 68 -8.57 -7.19 0.65
C LEU A 68 -7.10 -7.54 0.40
N ALA A 69 -6.57 -7.17 -0.75
CA ALA A 69 -5.14 -7.29 -1.03
C ALA A 69 -4.54 -5.96 -1.44
N LEU A 70 -3.35 -5.69 -0.93
CA LEU A 70 -2.53 -4.54 -1.29
C LEU A 70 -1.16 -5.02 -1.77
N VAL A 71 -0.67 -4.41 -2.83
CA VAL A 71 0.69 -4.63 -3.34
C VAL A 71 1.34 -3.28 -3.61
N GLU A 72 2.47 -3.00 -2.96
CA GLU A 72 3.25 -1.80 -3.25
C GLU A 72 4.25 -2.11 -4.36
N LEU A 73 4.07 -1.45 -5.49
CA LEU A 73 4.96 -1.49 -6.64
C LEU A 73 5.68 -0.16 -6.76
N ASN A 74 7.02 -0.17 -6.74
CA ASN A 74 7.85 1.02 -6.81
C ASN A 74 8.63 1.11 -8.13
N CYS A 75 8.93 2.37 -8.55
CA CYS A 75 9.74 2.71 -9.72
C CYS A 75 10.59 3.96 -9.43
N GLU A 76 11.45 4.35 -10.39
CA GLU A 76 12.37 5.49 -10.21
C GLU A 76 11.63 6.83 -10.33
N THR A 77 10.66 6.97 -11.26
CA THR A 77 9.98 8.24 -11.57
C THR A 77 8.46 8.17 -11.46
N ASP A 78 7.86 9.32 -11.19
CA ASP A 78 6.41 9.50 -11.19
C ASP A 78 5.79 9.37 -12.60
N PHE A 79 6.58 9.61 -13.65
CA PHE A 79 6.14 9.41 -15.03
C PHE A 79 5.79 7.95 -15.29
N VAL A 80 6.66 7.01 -14.90
CA VAL A 80 6.40 5.56 -15.02
C VAL A 80 5.27 5.14 -14.10
N ALA A 81 5.24 5.61 -12.85
CA ALA A 81 4.19 5.29 -11.86
C ALA A 81 2.78 5.63 -12.34
N LYS A 82 2.62 6.64 -13.19
CA LYS A 82 1.32 7.10 -13.74
C LYS A 82 0.92 6.41 -15.04
N THR A 83 1.78 5.57 -15.65
CA THR A 83 1.42 4.87 -16.88
C THR A 83 0.37 3.79 -16.63
N ALA A 84 -0.54 3.61 -17.59
CA ALA A 84 -1.56 2.55 -17.52
C ALA A 84 -0.92 1.17 -17.32
N THR A 85 0.14 0.86 -18.09
CA THR A 85 0.86 -0.43 -17.99
C THR A 85 1.39 -0.71 -16.57
N PHE A 86 1.89 0.31 -15.86
CA PHE A 86 2.41 0.17 -14.50
C PHE A 86 1.29 -0.03 -13.48
N THR A 87 0.25 0.81 -13.56
CA THR A 87 -0.89 0.73 -12.63
C THR A 87 -1.72 -0.53 -12.83
N GLU A 88 -1.94 -0.97 -14.07
CA GLU A 88 -2.57 -2.24 -14.40
C GLU A 88 -1.77 -3.43 -13.87
N PHE A 89 -0.44 -3.44 -14.05
CA PHE A 89 0.41 -4.48 -13.50
C PHE A 89 0.29 -4.56 -11.97
N ALA A 90 0.32 -3.41 -11.26
CA ALA A 90 0.14 -3.37 -9.80
C ALA A 90 -1.24 -3.91 -9.35
N ASN A 91 -2.31 -3.56 -10.06
CA ASN A 91 -3.65 -4.04 -9.73
C ASN A 91 -3.81 -5.54 -10.02
N ARG A 92 -3.21 -6.05 -11.11
CA ARG A 92 -3.16 -7.51 -11.40
C ARG A 92 -2.40 -8.26 -10.31
N LEU A 93 -1.27 -7.72 -9.81
CA LEU A 93 -0.56 -8.29 -8.66
C LEU A 93 -1.46 -8.36 -7.41
N ALA A 94 -2.23 -7.30 -7.13
CA ALA A 94 -3.17 -7.30 -6.02
C ALA A 94 -4.28 -8.35 -6.22
N GLN A 95 -4.76 -8.55 -7.44
CA GLN A 95 -5.76 -9.57 -7.75
C GLN A 95 -5.22 -10.98 -7.49
N VAL A 96 -4.01 -11.31 -7.97
CA VAL A 96 -3.36 -12.60 -7.70
C VAL A 96 -3.11 -12.79 -6.19
N THR A 97 -2.69 -11.72 -5.49
CA THR A 97 -2.52 -11.74 -4.03
C THR A 97 -3.83 -12.06 -3.31
N LEU A 98 -4.93 -11.47 -3.75
CA LEU A 98 -6.26 -11.69 -3.19
C LEU A 98 -6.75 -13.14 -3.39
N GLU A 99 -6.67 -13.63 -4.63
CA GLU A 99 -7.14 -14.97 -5.01
C GLU A 99 -6.30 -16.08 -4.38
N GLY A 100 -4.98 -15.91 -4.39
CA GLY A 100 -4.03 -16.85 -3.81
C GLY A 100 -3.83 -16.71 -2.30
N ARG A 101 -4.37 -15.64 -1.68
CA ARG A 101 -4.13 -15.27 -0.27
C ARG A 101 -2.65 -15.17 0.05
N VAL A 102 -1.88 -14.65 -0.89
CA VAL A 102 -0.42 -14.57 -0.84
C VAL A 102 0.02 -13.63 0.29
N SER A 103 1.05 -14.01 1.03
CA SER A 103 1.53 -13.27 2.21
C SER A 103 2.97 -12.76 2.10
N SER A 104 3.70 -13.13 1.04
CA SER A 104 5.07 -12.67 0.83
C SER A 104 5.35 -12.28 -0.63
N VAL A 105 6.35 -11.43 -0.82
CA VAL A 105 6.79 -11.02 -2.17
C VAL A 105 7.43 -12.20 -2.91
N GLU A 106 8.15 -13.05 -2.20
CA GLU A 106 8.81 -14.23 -2.74
C GLU A 106 7.78 -15.21 -3.32
N GLU A 107 6.73 -15.47 -2.57
CA GLU A 107 5.62 -16.32 -3.02
C GLU A 107 4.94 -15.72 -4.25
N LEU A 108 4.56 -14.43 -4.20
CA LEU A 108 3.92 -13.74 -5.30
C LEU A 108 4.77 -13.79 -6.58
N SER A 109 6.07 -13.59 -6.47
CA SER A 109 6.99 -13.53 -7.61
C SER A 109 7.11 -14.85 -8.38
N GLN A 110 6.85 -15.99 -7.72
CA GLN A 110 6.88 -17.33 -8.33
C GLN A 110 5.57 -17.70 -9.05
N LEU A 111 4.50 -16.99 -8.75
CA LEU A 111 3.22 -17.22 -9.42
C LEU A 111 3.22 -16.66 -10.84
N SER A 112 2.18 -17.02 -11.58
CA SER A 112 1.88 -16.47 -12.91
C SER A 112 0.48 -15.85 -12.88
N PHE A 113 0.24 -14.91 -13.78
CA PHE A 113 -1.13 -14.42 -13.96
C PHE A 113 -1.99 -15.49 -14.63
N PRO A 114 -3.29 -15.59 -14.29
CA PRO A 114 -4.19 -16.60 -14.87
C PRO A 114 -4.22 -16.59 -16.39
N GLU A 115 -4.15 -15.40 -17.00
CA GLU A 115 -4.15 -15.21 -18.45
C GLU A 115 -2.80 -15.43 -19.13
N SER A 116 -1.71 -15.60 -18.35
CA SER A 116 -0.34 -15.74 -18.86
C SER A 116 0.47 -16.76 -18.06
N SER A 117 -0.04 -17.99 -17.98
CA SER A 117 0.56 -19.05 -17.16
C SER A 117 1.98 -19.49 -17.59
N ALA A 118 2.41 -19.13 -18.80
CA ALA A 118 3.75 -19.45 -19.32
C ALA A 118 4.89 -18.56 -18.76
N ILE A 119 4.57 -17.48 -18.03
CA ILE A 119 5.55 -16.52 -17.54
C ILE A 119 5.23 -16.21 -16.08
N SER A 120 6.25 -16.30 -15.20
CA SER A 120 6.09 -15.89 -13.81
C SER A 120 5.91 -14.37 -13.69
N ILE A 121 5.33 -13.93 -12.59
CA ILE A 121 5.20 -12.50 -12.23
C ILE A 121 6.56 -11.81 -12.27
N GLU A 122 7.63 -12.47 -11.79
CA GLU A 122 9.00 -11.95 -11.88
C GLU A 122 9.46 -11.78 -13.34
N GLY A 123 9.06 -12.69 -14.22
CA GLY A 123 9.33 -12.58 -15.66
C GLY A 123 8.62 -11.37 -16.30
N GLU A 124 7.36 -11.12 -15.94
CA GLU A 124 6.62 -9.94 -16.41
C GLU A 124 7.17 -8.64 -15.81
N ARG A 125 7.55 -8.62 -14.53
CA ARG A 125 8.23 -7.49 -13.90
C ARG A 125 9.54 -7.14 -14.64
N SER A 126 10.36 -8.16 -14.92
CA SER A 126 11.61 -7.98 -15.68
C SER A 126 11.37 -7.44 -17.09
N SER A 127 10.29 -7.87 -17.75
CA SER A 127 9.86 -7.33 -19.04
C SER A 127 9.46 -5.85 -18.93
N LEU A 128 8.75 -5.48 -17.85
CA LEU A 128 8.36 -4.10 -17.60
C LEU A 128 9.59 -3.20 -17.33
N VAL A 129 10.58 -3.67 -16.57
CA VAL A 129 11.89 -2.99 -16.39
C VAL A 129 12.58 -2.77 -17.74
N GLN A 130 12.52 -3.75 -18.65
CA GLN A 130 13.12 -3.62 -19.97
C GLN A 130 12.41 -2.58 -20.85
N LYS A 131 11.06 -2.51 -20.75
CA LYS A 131 10.23 -1.56 -21.51
C LYS A 131 10.45 -0.13 -21.04
N THR A 132 10.39 0.09 -19.74
CA THR A 132 10.49 1.43 -19.13
C THR A 132 11.93 1.94 -19.05
N GLY A 133 12.90 1.03 -18.90
CA GLY A 133 14.28 1.38 -18.62
C GLY A 133 14.56 1.73 -17.16
N GLU A 134 13.55 1.64 -16.28
CA GLU A 134 13.64 1.93 -14.85
C GLU A 134 13.69 0.67 -14.00
N ASN A 135 14.26 0.76 -12.80
CA ASN A 135 14.10 -0.25 -11.77
C ASN A 135 12.63 -0.30 -11.31
N ILE A 136 12.08 -1.49 -11.24
CA ILE A 136 10.71 -1.73 -10.74
C ILE A 136 10.77 -2.84 -9.70
N GLN A 137 10.24 -2.58 -8.52
CA GLN A 137 10.29 -3.48 -7.38
C GLN A 137 8.91 -3.72 -6.80
N ILE A 138 8.57 -4.98 -6.55
CA ILE A 138 7.46 -5.35 -5.66
C ILE A 138 8.02 -5.24 -4.24
N ARG A 139 7.64 -4.19 -3.51
CA ARG A 139 8.23 -3.89 -2.20
C ARG A 139 7.61 -4.71 -1.08
N ARG A 140 6.29 -4.79 -1.07
CA ARG A 140 5.53 -5.52 -0.06
C ARG A 140 4.15 -5.92 -0.57
N VAL A 141 3.62 -6.95 0.06
CA VAL A 141 2.28 -7.48 -0.20
C VAL A 141 1.52 -7.62 1.11
N LEU A 142 0.22 -7.55 1.03
CA LEU A 142 -0.67 -7.81 2.16
C LEU A 142 -1.94 -8.48 1.65
N PHE A 143 -2.29 -9.62 2.22
CA PHE A 143 -3.64 -10.16 2.19
C PHE A 143 -4.30 -9.93 3.56
N PHE A 144 -5.42 -9.24 3.56
CA PHE A 144 -6.21 -8.96 4.76
C PHE A 144 -7.57 -9.66 4.67
N PRO A 145 -7.83 -10.72 5.46
CA PRO A 145 -9.07 -11.48 5.38
C PRO A 145 -10.25 -10.70 5.95
N LYS A 146 -11.37 -10.70 5.26
CA LYS A 146 -12.64 -10.22 5.78
C LYS A 146 -13.33 -11.28 6.63
N LYS A 147 -13.99 -10.82 7.68
CA LYS A 147 -14.75 -11.69 8.61
C LYS A 147 -16.23 -11.33 8.54
N ALA A 148 -17.09 -12.35 8.64
CA ALA A 148 -18.53 -12.13 8.72
C ALA A 148 -18.88 -11.26 9.95
N GLY A 149 -19.92 -10.45 9.82
CA GLY A 149 -20.35 -9.54 10.88
C GLY A 149 -19.50 -8.28 11.06
N HIS A 150 -18.53 -8.03 10.17
CA HIS A 150 -17.71 -6.81 10.18
C HIS A 150 -18.08 -5.92 8.99
N SER A 151 -17.91 -4.61 9.17
CA SER A 151 -17.90 -3.64 8.07
C SER A 151 -16.48 -3.19 7.78
N TYR A 152 -16.18 -3.00 6.50
CA TYR A 152 -14.86 -2.60 6.03
C TYR A 152 -14.94 -1.28 5.26
N GLY A 153 -14.00 -0.39 5.56
CA GLY A 153 -13.78 0.83 4.81
C GLY A 153 -12.40 0.83 4.19
N VAL A 154 -12.33 1.07 2.89
CA VAL A 154 -11.09 1.20 2.14
C VAL A 154 -11.07 2.55 1.45
N TYR A 155 -9.99 3.30 1.59
CA TYR A 155 -9.83 4.61 0.98
C TYR A 155 -8.47 4.74 0.30
N PRO A 156 -8.41 4.61 -1.03
CA PRO A 156 -7.23 4.97 -1.81
C PRO A 156 -7.13 6.50 -1.97
N HIS A 157 -5.95 7.06 -1.78
CA HIS A 157 -5.69 8.50 -1.80
C HIS A 157 -4.56 8.86 -2.78
N LEU A 158 -4.69 10.04 -3.43
CA LEU A 158 -3.70 10.60 -4.36
C LEU A 158 -3.23 9.60 -5.44
N GLY A 159 -4.17 8.94 -6.13
CA GLY A 159 -3.83 7.97 -7.15
C GLY A 159 -3.10 6.76 -6.57
N ASN A 160 -3.62 6.21 -5.46
CA ASN A 160 -3.07 5.05 -4.76
C ASN A 160 -1.63 5.23 -4.22
N ARG A 161 -1.24 6.45 -3.88
CA ARG A 161 0.01 6.71 -3.14
C ARG A 161 -0.14 6.46 -1.63
N ALA A 162 -1.36 6.41 -1.14
CA ALA A 162 -1.71 5.95 0.19
C ALA A 162 -3.04 5.20 0.16
N VAL A 163 -3.18 4.21 1.03
CA VAL A 163 -4.43 3.46 1.21
C VAL A 163 -4.70 3.29 2.70
N GLY A 164 -5.85 3.79 3.16
CA GLY A 164 -6.34 3.58 4.51
C GLY A 164 -7.36 2.46 4.54
N VAL A 165 -7.29 1.63 5.57
CA VAL A 165 -8.23 0.53 5.81
C VAL A 165 -8.71 0.57 7.25
N VAL A 166 -10.01 0.41 7.45
CA VAL A 166 -10.64 0.28 8.77
C VAL A 166 -11.61 -0.89 8.76
N ALA A 167 -11.52 -1.73 9.77
CA ALA A 167 -12.47 -2.80 10.04
C ALA A 167 -13.26 -2.51 11.33
N LEU A 168 -14.59 -2.57 11.26
CA LEU A 168 -15.51 -2.40 12.40
C LEU A 168 -16.11 -3.74 12.79
N LEU A 169 -16.24 -4.00 14.09
CA LEU A 169 -16.94 -5.16 14.67
C LEU A 169 -18.47 -4.95 14.64
N CYS A 170 -18.98 -4.68 13.45
CA CYS A 170 -20.42 -4.45 13.24
C CYS A 170 -20.70 -4.54 11.74
N SER A 171 -21.77 -5.18 11.34
CA SER A 171 -22.25 -5.19 9.95
C SER A 171 -23.11 -3.96 9.64
N GLY A 172 -23.18 -3.57 8.36
CA GLY A 172 -24.05 -2.47 7.90
C GLY A 172 -23.51 -1.07 8.21
N GLN A 173 -22.21 -0.94 8.49
CA GLN A 173 -21.54 0.33 8.81
C GLN A 173 -20.42 0.68 7.82
N GLU A 174 -20.56 0.27 6.56
CA GLU A 174 -19.56 0.47 5.50
C GLU A 174 -19.27 1.97 5.25
N ARG A 175 -20.34 2.82 5.34
CA ARG A 175 -20.19 4.27 5.23
C ARG A 175 -19.27 4.83 6.32
N LEU A 176 -19.56 4.50 7.59
CA LEU A 176 -18.74 4.94 8.73
C LEU A 176 -17.30 4.40 8.60
N ALA A 177 -17.14 3.11 8.26
CA ALA A 177 -15.83 2.50 8.07
C ALA A 177 -15.01 3.23 6.99
N LYS A 178 -15.65 3.63 5.88
CA LYS A 178 -15.00 4.39 4.81
C LYS A 178 -14.60 5.81 5.25
N GLU A 179 -15.46 6.53 5.96
CA GLU A 179 -15.15 7.84 6.51
C GLU A 179 -13.99 7.78 7.52
N LEU A 180 -13.96 6.72 8.35
CA LEU A 180 -12.84 6.44 9.25
C LEU A 180 -11.55 6.08 8.50
N ALA A 181 -11.64 5.38 7.37
CA ALA A 181 -10.47 5.10 6.53
C ALA A 181 -9.88 6.38 5.91
N VAL A 182 -10.72 7.34 5.52
CA VAL A 182 -10.27 8.70 5.11
C VAL A 182 -9.52 9.38 6.25
N HIS A 183 -10.07 9.34 7.47
CA HIS A 183 -9.43 9.90 8.66
C HIS A 183 -8.06 9.27 8.93
N VAL A 184 -7.95 7.92 8.83
CA VAL A 184 -6.70 7.18 9.01
C VAL A 184 -5.63 7.65 8.00
N VAL A 185 -5.99 7.89 6.75
CA VAL A 185 -5.06 8.44 5.76
C VAL A 185 -4.66 9.87 6.10
N ALA A 186 -5.60 10.71 6.57
CA ALA A 186 -5.31 12.12 6.85
C ALA A 186 -4.39 12.31 8.07
N PHE A 187 -4.63 11.57 9.15
CA PHE A 187 -3.98 11.78 10.45
C PHE A 187 -2.96 10.71 10.83
N ALA A 188 -2.87 9.61 10.08
CA ALA A 188 -1.90 8.53 10.27
C ALA A 188 -1.73 8.10 11.75
N PRO A 189 -2.80 7.72 12.46
CA PRO A 189 -2.70 7.26 13.84
C PRO A 189 -1.79 6.04 13.92
N LYS A 190 -1.02 5.95 15.02
CA LYS A 190 -0.09 4.84 15.25
C LYS A 190 -0.70 3.74 16.13
N PHE A 191 -1.60 4.11 17.02
CA PHE A 191 -2.24 3.22 17.99
C PHE A 191 -3.76 3.36 17.92
N LEU A 192 -4.49 2.31 18.29
CA LEU A 192 -5.94 2.39 18.36
C LEU A 192 -6.39 3.26 19.55
N SER A 193 -5.83 2.99 20.73
CA SER A 193 -6.17 3.63 21.99
C SER A 193 -4.94 3.80 22.88
N GLU A 194 -5.10 4.47 24.02
CA GLU A 194 -4.06 4.61 25.04
C GLU A 194 -3.48 3.26 25.52
N LYS A 195 -4.32 2.21 25.59
CA LYS A 195 -3.90 0.87 26.05
C LYS A 195 -2.88 0.22 25.12
N ASP A 196 -2.83 0.65 23.88
CA ASP A 196 -1.94 0.11 22.86
C ASP A 196 -0.60 0.86 22.81
N VAL A 197 -0.49 1.99 23.53
CA VAL A 197 0.75 2.78 23.62
C VAL A 197 1.70 2.14 24.63
N PRO A 198 2.97 1.87 24.24
CA PRO A 198 3.98 1.37 25.18
C PRO A 198 4.16 2.29 26.40
N GLN A 199 4.25 1.69 27.60
CA GLN A 199 4.30 2.44 28.85
C GLN A 199 5.56 3.31 29.00
N ASP A 200 6.65 2.92 28.39
CA ASP A 200 7.89 3.70 28.32
C ASP A 200 7.70 5.00 27.56
N ILE A 201 6.96 4.98 26.45
CA ILE A 201 6.62 6.17 25.66
C ILE A 201 5.76 7.13 26.52
N LEU A 202 4.73 6.61 27.20
CA LEU A 202 3.89 7.43 28.07
C LEU A 202 4.68 8.07 29.23
N ARG A 203 5.63 7.33 29.81
CA ARG A 203 6.54 7.84 30.85
C ARG A 203 7.43 8.96 30.29
N GLN A 204 8.02 8.76 29.11
CA GLN A 204 8.86 9.77 28.47
C GLN A 204 8.07 11.07 28.21
N GLU A 205 6.85 10.99 27.68
CA GLU A 205 6.01 12.17 27.46
C GLU A 205 5.64 12.88 28.76
N ARG A 206 5.37 12.13 29.83
CA ARG A 206 5.12 12.69 31.16
C ARG A 206 6.37 13.39 31.72
N ASP A 207 7.55 12.77 31.61
CA ASP A 207 8.82 13.34 32.07
C ASP A 207 9.17 14.61 31.30
N ILE A 208 8.91 14.66 30.00
CA ILE A 208 9.04 15.87 29.20
C ILE A 208 8.13 16.99 29.76
N GLY A 209 6.88 16.67 30.07
CA GLY A 209 5.93 17.61 30.66
C GLY A 209 6.39 18.14 32.02
N LEU A 210 6.90 17.28 32.89
CA LEU A 210 7.48 17.66 34.20
C LEU A 210 8.73 18.53 34.03
N CYS A 211 9.61 18.19 33.09
CA CYS A 211 10.80 19.00 32.79
C CYS A 211 10.45 20.41 32.29
N GLN A 212 9.41 20.55 31.49
CA GLN A 212 8.93 21.85 31.01
C GLN A 212 8.32 22.70 32.13
N ALA A 213 7.90 22.06 33.22
CA ALA A 213 7.23 22.71 34.35
C ALA A 213 8.11 22.85 35.62
N LYS A 214 9.45 22.68 35.50
CA LYS A 214 10.40 22.64 36.64
C LYS A 214 10.29 23.81 37.64
N GLU A 215 9.92 24.99 37.16
CA GLU A 215 9.80 26.20 37.97
C GLU A 215 8.39 26.40 38.55
N LYS A 216 7.47 25.47 38.33
CA LYS A 216 6.10 25.55 38.83
C LYS A 216 5.93 24.73 40.11
N PRO A 217 4.96 25.10 40.97
CA PRO A 217 4.58 24.23 42.10
C PRO A 217 4.22 22.82 41.62
N GLN A 218 4.54 21.81 42.40
CA GLN A 218 4.42 20.39 42.05
C GLN A 218 3.03 20.05 41.49
N ALA A 219 1.96 20.50 42.13
CA ALA A 219 0.58 20.24 41.67
C ALA A 219 0.26 20.84 40.31
N ILE A 220 0.93 21.95 39.94
CA ILE A 220 0.79 22.58 38.61
C ILE A 220 1.65 21.81 37.60
N ALA A 221 2.84 21.40 37.96
CA ALA A 221 3.73 20.62 37.11
C ALA A 221 3.09 19.27 36.72
N GLU A 222 2.47 18.59 37.67
CA GLU A 222 1.74 17.33 37.41
C GLU A 222 0.59 17.52 36.42
N LYS A 223 -0.22 18.59 36.58
CA LYS A 223 -1.30 18.91 35.62
C LYS A 223 -0.79 19.22 34.22
N ILE A 224 0.36 19.89 34.13
CA ILE A 224 1.02 20.17 32.85
C ILE A 224 1.48 18.86 32.19
N ALA A 225 2.09 17.97 32.98
CA ALA A 225 2.53 16.66 32.51
C ALA A 225 1.36 15.78 32.02
N GLU A 226 0.25 15.75 32.78
CA GLU A 226 -0.98 15.06 32.34
C GLU A 226 -1.58 15.68 31.07
N GLY A 227 -1.55 17.01 30.96
CA GLY A 227 -1.95 17.72 29.76
C GLY A 227 -1.11 17.30 28.54
N LYS A 228 0.21 17.22 28.73
CA LYS A 228 1.15 16.82 27.68
C LYS A 228 0.89 15.39 27.20
N VAL A 229 0.70 14.44 28.13
CA VAL A 229 0.33 13.06 27.78
C VAL A 229 -0.98 13.02 27.00
N ARG A 230 -2.00 13.77 27.42
CA ARG A 230 -3.28 13.85 26.72
C ARG A 230 -3.13 14.41 25.30
N ASP A 231 -2.34 15.45 25.13
CA ASP A 231 -2.06 16.03 23.80
C ASP A 231 -1.32 15.06 22.90
N PHE A 232 -0.36 14.32 23.46
CA PHE A 232 0.33 13.24 22.75
C PHE A 232 -0.65 12.13 22.31
N LEU A 233 -1.49 11.64 23.23
CA LEU A 233 -2.51 10.64 22.90
C LEU A 233 -3.47 11.11 21.81
N ALA A 234 -3.88 12.38 21.84
CA ALA A 234 -4.71 12.99 20.80
C ALA A 234 -4.03 13.09 19.43
N GLN A 235 -2.69 13.03 19.37
CA GLN A 235 -1.95 12.99 18.11
C GLN A 235 -1.77 11.57 17.58
N VAL A 236 -1.49 10.59 18.44
CA VAL A 236 -1.05 9.26 18.00
C VAL A 236 -2.12 8.17 18.11
N CYS A 237 -3.17 8.36 18.94
CA CYS A 237 -4.22 7.36 19.16
C CYS A 237 -5.46 7.67 18.33
N PHE A 238 -5.85 6.74 17.46
CA PHE A 238 -6.98 6.86 16.55
C PHE A 238 -8.27 7.33 17.25
N LEU A 239 -8.65 6.64 18.33
CA LEU A 239 -9.88 6.95 19.06
C LEU A 239 -9.85 8.31 19.79
N HIS A 240 -8.67 8.86 20.07
CA HIS A 240 -8.48 10.14 20.75
C HIS A 240 -8.33 11.32 19.79
N GLN A 241 -8.01 11.09 18.52
CA GLN A 241 -7.89 12.13 17.50
C GLN A 241 -9.22 12.85 17.29
N ARG A 242 -9.18 14.13 16.94
CA ARG A 242 -10.36 14.89 16.50
C ARG A 242 -10.85 14.33 15.17
N SER A 243 -12.13 13.99 15.10
CA SER A 243 -12.73 13.47 13.88
C SER A 243 -12.61 14.47 12.72
N MET A 244 -12.24 13.98 11.54
CA MET A 244 -12.20 14.81 10.32
C MET A 244 -13.60 15.25 9.89
N SER A 245 -14.59 14.36 10.00
CA SER A 245 -15.99 14.62 9.62
C SER A 245 -16.70 15.48 10.65
N GLU A 246 -16.34 15.37 11.95
CA GLU A 246 -16.96 16.06 13.07
C GLU A 246 -15.87 16.65 14.00
N PRO A 247 -15.26 17.78 13.65
CA PRO A 247 -14.07 18.31 14.37
C PRO A 247 -14.31 18.67 15.85
N LYS A 248 -15.56 18.79 16.27
CA LYS A 248 -15.94 19.01 17.68
C LYS A 248 -15.86 17.76 18.54
N LEU A 249 -15.88 16.59 17.91
CA LEU A 249 -15.88 15.27 18.56
C LEU A 249 -14.52 14.59 18.36
N SER A 250 -14.12 13.76 19.31
CA SER A 250 -13.11 12.74 19.06
C SER A 250 -13.69 11.62 18.19
N VAL A 251 -12.84 10.81 17.58
CA VAL A 251 -13.27 9.62 16.82
C VAL A 251 -14.12 8.70 17.69
N SER A 252 -13.73 8.49 18.97
CA SER A 252 -14.52 7.68 19.90
C SER A 252 -15.90 8.26 20.22
N GLU A 253 -16.02 9.59 20.37
CA GLU A 253 -17.29 10.27 20.58
C GLU A 253 -18.16 10.23 19.33
N TRP A 254 -17.56 10.35 18.16
CA TRP A 254 -18.26 10.22 16.89
C TRP A 254 -18.83 8.80 16.70
N ILE A 255 -18.04 7.76 16.94
CA ILE A 255 -18.51 6.36 16.90
C ILE A 255 -19.68 6.17 17.86
N LYS A 256 -19.58 6.65 19.11
CA LYS A 256 -20.69 6.56 20.10
C LYS A 256 -21.95 7.27 19.64
N ARG A 257 -21.83 8.35 18.89
CA ARG A 257 -22.99 9.02 18.30
C ARG A 257 -23.63 8.17 17.20
N GLU A 258 -22.84 7.57 16.34
CA GLU A 258 -23.34 6.65 15.30
C GLU A 258 -23.99 5.39 15.90
N GLU A 259 -23.44 4.84 17.00
CA GLU A 259 -24.08 3.75 17.77
C GLU A 259 -25.49 4.10 18.21
N LYS A 260 -25.69 5.31 18.75
CA LYS A 260 -27.02 5.78 19.18
C LYS A 260 -27.98 5.97 18.01
N GLN A 261 -27.50 6.42 16.85
CA GLN A 261 -28.33 6.66 15.67
C GLN A 261 -28.75 5.34 15.00
N THR A 262 -27.86 4.35 14.99
CA THR A 262 -28.09 3.07 14.32
C THR A 262 -28.59 1.97 15.24
N ASN A 263 -28.62 2.23 16.55
CA ASN A 263 -28.92 1.27 17.62
C ASN A 263 -28.05 -0.01 17.51
N ALA A 264 -26.80 0.16 17.11
CA ALA A 264 -25.82 -0.91 16.94
C ALA A 264 -24.61 -0.66 17.83
N SER A 265 -24.00 -1.72 18.37
CA SER A 265 -22.70 -1.59 19.04
C SER A 265 -21.59 -1.58 18.00
N ILE A 266 -20.77 -0.54 17.98
CA ILE A 266 -19.72 -0.33 16.99
C ILE A 266 -18.37 -0.20 17.68
N SER A 267 -17.42 -1.05 17.32
CA SER A 267 -16.04 -0.91 17.77
C SER A 267 -15.07 -1.12 16.62
N VAL A 268 -13.90 -0.49 16.70
CA VAL A 268 -12.85 -0.66 15.70
C VAL A 268 -12.10 -1.95 16.01
N ALA A 269 -12.14 -2.88 15.05
CA ALA A 269 -11.40 -4.15 15.15
C ALA A 269 -9.92 -3.95 14.81
N SER A 270 -9.67 -3.23 13.73
CA SER A 270 -8.32 -2.90 13.27
C SER A 270 -8.36 -1.74 12.27
N PHE A 271 -7.23 -1.11 12.13
CA PHE A 271 -6.99 -0.13 11.08
C PHE A 271 -5.53 -0.18 10.65
N PHE A 272 -5.24 0.27 9.44
CA PHE A 272 -3.89 0.54 8.98
C PHE A 272 -3.88 1.55 7.84
N CYS A 273 -2.72 2.16 7.61
CA CYS A 273 -2.47 3.05 6.49
C CYS A 273 -1.18 2.62 5.81
N TRP A 274 -1.29 2.25 4.54
CA TRP A 274 -0.12 2.12 3.69
C TRP A 274 0.14 3.45 2.97
N ARG A 275 1.39 3.87 3.00
CA ARG A 275 1.91 4.99 2.20
C ARG A 275 3.08 4.48 1.39
N LEU A 276 3.26 5.00 0.18
CA LEU A 276 4.46 4.70 -0.60
C LEU A 276 5.70 4.99 0.22
N LEU A 277 6.64 4.03 0.24
CA LEU A 277 7.90 4.09 0.99
C LEU A 277 7.73 4.23 2.51
N GLY A 278 6.52 4.10 3.02
CA GLY A 278 6.24 4.02 4.45
C GLY A 278 6.66 2.67 5.04
N GLU A 279 6.69 2.60 6.38
CA GLU A 279 6.87 1.36 7.13
C GLU A 279 5.64 0.45 7.05
#